data_6f474ed5fd615d9af346d3caee49f3e4
#
_entry.id   6f474ed5fd615d9af346d3caee49f3e4
#
_cell.length_a   1.000
_cell.length_b   1.000
_cell.length_c   1.000
_cell.angle_alpha   90.00
_cell.angle_beta   90.00
_cell.angle_gamma   90.00
#
_symmetry.space_group_name_H-M   'P 1'
#
loop_
_entity.id
_entity.type
_entity.pdbx_description
1 polymer ?
#
loop_
_entity_poly.entity_id
_entity_poly.type
_entity_poly.pdbx_seq_one_letter_code
_entity_poly.pdbx_strand_id
1 'polypeptide(L)'
;MKKWHLWLAASIGLLVIVGMMIREFDVEVLSRIDLSPRFFLGVVMGVLLFAVQNLMLTLRFRHLCQRKLSVAEAFRINVLCEFTSAVTPSAVGGSGLAFVYLNREGVSMGRSIFTMFAALLADEAFLAISCVLLYFCVPSHLLFSLADGVGISVDATNEWIKGGVQAIFIVSTLIVAVWTAILYLLLLHRPQILGWVLKGCCKIPFLRRFLPKVEKFSEEMTMASEEAKLEGGRFWLQLMGYTSLAWLSRFAIVVASLIAFHCQGNMLVAWCRQWVMWMISILSPTPGGSGVAELMFRLYYADFLPDASVAILAAMLWRAIFYYPFLVMGTLVLPKWIARN
;
A
#
# COMPACT_ATOMS: atom_id res chain seq x y z
N MET A 1 4.89 30.41 4.24
CA MET A 1 3.61 30.15 4.96
C MET A 1 3.82 30.39 6.46
N LYS A 2 2.88 31.05 7.15
CA LYS A 2 2.97 31.26 8.60
C LYS A 2 2.87 29.88 9.30
N LYS A 3 3.73 29.63 10.29
CA LYS A 3 3.78 28.34 11.05
C LYS A 3 2.39 27.86 11.54
N TRP A 4 1.49 28.80 11.81
CA TRP A 4 0.12 28.54 12.25
C TRP A 4 -0.73 27.76 11.23
N HIS A 5 -0.61 28.02 9.92
CA HIS A 5 -1.35 27.27 8.90
C HIS A 5 -0.93 25.80 8.82
N LEU A 6 0.32 25.50 9.17
CA LEU A 6 0.83 24.12 9.22
C LEU A 6 0.24 23.35 10.40
N TRP A 7 0.16 24.01 11.56
CA TRP A 7 -0.49 23.42 12.74
C TRP A 7 -2.00 23.27 12.56
N LEU A 8 -2.65 24.22 11.90
CA LEU A 8 -4.07 24.12 11.55
C LEU A 8 -4.34 22.91 10.64
N ALA A 9 -3.54 22.72 9.59
CA ALA A 9 -3.67 21.57 8.71
C ALA A 9 -3.43 20.23 9.45
N ALA A 10 -2.42 20.19 10.32
CA ALA A 10 -2.16 19.02 11.16
C ALA A 10 -3.30 18.74 12.15
N SER A 11 -3.86 19.80 12.76
CA SER A 11 -4.99 19.68 13.69
C SER A 11 -6.27 19.20 12.98
N ILE A 12 -6.55 19.70 11.78
CA ILE A 12 -7.67 19.21 10.95
C ILE A 12 -7.45 17.75 10.58
N GLY A 13 -6.25 17.37 10.15
CA GLY A 13 -5.90 15.98 9.87
C GLY A 13 -6.10 15.07 11.10
N LEU A 14 -5.65 15.51 12.27
CA LEU A 14 -5.83 14.79 13.53
C LEU A 14 -7.32 14.67 13.92
N LEU A 15 -8.10 15.73 13.76
CA LEU A 15 -9.54 15.72 14.03
C LEU A 15 -10.29 14.76 13.10
N VAL A 16 -9.92 14.72 11.82
CA VAL A 16 -10.48 13.76 10.88
C VAL A 16 -10.13 12.32 11.28
N ILE A 17 -8.88 12.06 11.67
CA ILE A 17 -8.44 10.75 12.15
C ILE A 17 -9.20 10.34 13.41
N VAL A 18 -9.29 11.24 14.40
CA VAL A 18 -10.04 10.99 15.64
C VAL A 18 -11.53 10.77 15.33
N GLY A 19 -12.11 11.56 14.42
CA GLY A 19 -13.50 11.39 13.99
C GLY A 19 -13.73 10.04 13.29
N MET A 20 -12.81 9.60 12.43
CA MET A 20 -12.85 8.27 11.81
C MET A 20 -12.70 7.16 12.87
N MET A 21 -11.75 7.31 13.81
CA MET A 21 -11.58 6.35 14.90
C MET A 21 -12.84 6.27 15.78
N ILE A 22 -13.41 7.38 16.20
CA ILE A 22 -14.65 7.40 17.02
C ILE A 22 -15.82 6.74 16.27
N ARG A 23 -15.93 6.96 14.97
CA ARG A 23 -16.97 6.36 14.15
C ARG A 23 -16.80 4.85 13.94
N GLU A 24 -15.56 4.38 13.90
CA GLU A 24 -15.23 2.96 13.72
C GLU A 24 -15.11 2.20 15.05
N PHE A 25 -14.81 2.89 16.15
CA PHE A 25 -14.63 2.30 17.48
C PHE A 25 -15.93 2.35 18.30
N ASP A 26 -16.59 1.22 18.41
CA ASP A 26 -17.68 1.03 19.36
C ASP A 26 -17.11 0.59 20.73
N VAL A 27 -17.32 1.41 21.76
CA VAL A 27 -16.78 1.18 23.11
C VAL A 27 -17.33 -0.10 23.74
N GLU A 28 -18.58 -0.48 23.43
CA GLU A 28 -19.17 -1.73 23.90
C GLU A 28 -18.45 -2.95 23.33
N VAL A 29 -18.00 -2.85 22.07
CA VAL A 29 -17.26 -3.92 21.38
C VAL A 29 -15.88 -4.10 21.99
N LEU A 30 -15.23 -3.02 22.44
CA LEU A 30 -13.92 -3.07 23.11
C LEU A 30 -13.98 -3.81 24.46
N SER A 31 -15.09 -3.74 25.19
CA SER A 31 -15.26 -4.44 26.48
C SER A 31 -15.26 -5.97 26.34
N ARG A 32 -15.43 -6.50 25.13
CA ARG A 32 -15.43 -7.94 24.81
C ARG A 32 -14.04 -8.49 24.46
N ILE A 33 -12.99 -7.65 24.50
CA ILE A 33 -11.62 -8.12 24.23
C ILE A 33 -11.14 -8.96 25.40
N ASP A 34 -10.88 -10.24 25.12
CA ASP A 34 -10.16 -11.11 26.05
C ASP A 34 -8.66 -10.83 25.96
N LEU A 35 -8.11 -10.19 27.02
CA LEU A 35 -6.69 -9.86 27.13
C LEU A 35 -5.87 -11.12 27.49
N SER A 36 -6.03 -12.17 26.73
CA SER A 36 -5.30 -13.43 26.87
C SER A 36 -3.82 -13.30 26.41
N PRO A 37 -2.94 -14.24 26.80
CA PRO A 37 -1.57 -14.29 26.26
C PRO A 37 -1.52 -14.37 24.74
N ARG A 38 -2.51 -14.97 24.08
CA ARG A 38 -2.63 -15.05 22.62
C ARG A 38 -2.93 -13.68 22.01
N PHE A 39 -3.75 -12.85 22.67
CA PHE A 39 -4.00 -11.48 22.24
C PHE A 39 -2.67 -10.69 22.17
N PHE A 40 -1.88 -10.72 23.25
CA PHE A 40 -0.59 -10.05 23.29
C PHE A 40 0.40 -10.61 22.25
N LEU A 41 0.42 -11.93 22.05
CA LEU A 41 1.24 -12.57 21.02
C LEU A 41 0.88 -12.02 19.63
N GLY A 42 -0.42 -11.96 19.28
CA GLY A 42 -0.89 -11.43 18.01
C GLY A 42 -0.52 -9.96 17.84
N VAL A 43 -0.71 -9.13 18.86
CA VAL A 43 -0.34 -7.70 18.83
C VAL A 43 1.16 -7.53 18.61
N VAL A 44 2.01 -8.22 19.38
CA VAL A 44 3.48 -8.15 19.26
C VAL A 44 3.92 -8.60 17.87
N MET A 45 3.38 -9.73 17.39
CA MET A 45 3.69 -10.22 16.04
C MET A 45 3.27 -9.22 14.97
N GLY A 46 2.09 -8.63 15.07
CA GLY A 46 1.62 -7.61 14.14
C GLY A 46 2.50 -6.37 14.12
N VAL A 47 2.92 -5.87 15.30
CA VAL A 47 3.84 -4.72 15.43
C VAL A 47 5.22 -5.05 14.84
N LEU A 48 5.74 -6.24 15.05
CA LEU A 48 7.02 -6.68 14.46
C LEU A 48 6.91 -6.76 12.93
N LEU A 49 5.83 -7.32 12.40
CA LEU A 49 5.58 -7.37 10.94
C LEU A 49 5.46 -5.97 10.35
N PHE A 50 4.77 -5.06 11.02
CA PHE A 50 4.71 -3.64 10.62
C PHE A 50 6.09 -2.98 10.64
N ALA A 51 6.92 -3.26 11.63
CA ALA A 51 8.29 -2.75 11.71
C ALA A 51 9.16 -3.30 10.56
N VAL A 52 9.06 -4.60 10.25
CA VAL A 52 9.76 -5.23 9.12
C VAL A 52 9.33 -4.60 7.80
N GLN A 53 8.02 -4.45 7.56
CA GLN A 53 7.48 -3.78 6.38
C GLN A 53 8.11 -2.40 6.19
N ASN A 54 8.07 -1.56 7.23
CA ASN A 54 8.60 -0.19 7.17
C ASN A 54 10.12 -0.15 6.98
N LEU A 55 10.85 -1.07 7.60
CA LEU A 55 12.29 -1.19 7.40
C LEU A 55 12.59 -1.54 5.94
N MET A 56 11.89 -2.50 5.36
CA MET A 56 12.12 -2.92 3.97
C MET A 56 11.79 -1.80 2.98
N LEU A 57 10.69 -1.09 3.14
CA LEU A 57 10.33 0.06 2.31
C LEU A 57 11.35 1.21 2.45
N THR A 58 11.86 1.45 3.65
CA THR A 58 12.92 2.43 3.91
C THR A 58 14.21 2.06 3.19
N LEU A 59 14.64 0.80 3.31
CA LEU A 59 15.85 0.29 2.64
C LEU A 59 15.68 0.31 1.11
N ARG A 60 14.46 0.07 0.61
CA ARG A 60 14.12 0.18 -0.82
C ARG A 60 14.35 1.59 -1.36
N PHE A 61 13.82 2.63 -0.71
CA PHE A 61 14.05 4.01 -1.13
C PHE A 61 15.54 4.37 -1.09
N ARG A 62 16.24 3.97 -0.04
CA ARG A 62 17.68 4.19 0.08
C ARG A 62 18.48 3.47 -1.01
N HIS A 63 18.08 2.25 -1.37
CA HIS A 63 18.69 1.46 -2.44
C HIS A 63 18.50 2.12 -3.81
N LEU A 64 17.25 2.51 -4.16
CA LEU A 64 16.92 3.19 -5.40
C LEU A 64 17.61 4.55 -5.55
N CYS A 65 17.88 5.24 -4.45
CA CYS A 65 18.65 6.48 -4.44
C CYS A 65 20.16 6.27 -4.29
N GLN A 66 20.68 5.05 -4.58
CA GLN A 66 22.12 4.73 -4.52
C GLN A 66 22.76 5.09 -3.17
N ARG A 67 22.02 4.89 -2.07
CA ARG A 67 22.43 5.19 -0.69
C ARG A 67 22.75 6.67 -0.41
N LYS A 68 22.38 7.60 -1.30
CA LYS A 68 22.55 9.04 -1.07
C LYS A 68 21.69 9.58 0.07
N LEU A 69 20.59 8.89 0.39
CA LEU A 69 19.73 9.20 1.54
C LEU A 69 20.23 8.50 2.80
N SER A 70 20.19 9.19 3.92
CA SER A 70 20.31 8.57 5.25
C SER A 70 19.08 7.67 5.52
N VAL A 71 19.20 6.75 6.48
CA VAL A 71 18.08 5.90 6.88
C VAL A 71 16.89 6.74 7.39
N ALA A 72 17.17 7.81 8.14
CA ALA A 72 16.14 8.70 8.68
C ALA A 72 15.40 9.49 7.58
N GLU A 73 16.08 9.93 6.54
CA GLU A 73 15.45 10.60 5.38
C GLU A 73 14.59 9.63 4.59
N ALA A 74 15.12 8.44 4.28
CA ALA A 74 14.37 7.41 3.58
C ALA A 74 13.14 6.95 4.38
N PHE A 75 13.24 6.84 5.71
CA PHE A 75 12.10 6.52 6.59
C PHE A 75 11.05 7.63 6.56
N ARG A 76 11.45 8.91 6.61
CA ARG A 76 10.51 10.03 6.48
C ARG A 76 9.76 10.00 5.15
N ILE A 77 10.47 9.75 4.05
CA ILE A 77 9.86 9.63 2.72
C ILE A 77 8.84 8.50 2.72
N ASN A 78 9.20 7.33 3.25
CA ASN A 78 8.30 6.19 3.37
C ASN A 78 7.02 6.56 4.16
N VAL A 79 7.17 7.16 5.35
CA VAL A 79 6.03 7.58 6.18
C VAL A 79 5.14 8.58 5.45
N LEU A 80 5.72 9.55 4.73
CA LEU A 80 4.97 10.55 3.97
C LEU A 80 4.22 9.92 2.78
N CYS A 81 4.82 8.95 2.09
CA CYS A 81 4.16 8.21 1.01
C CYS A 81 2.98 7.38 1.53
N GLU A 82 3.19 6.60 2.58
CA GLU A 82 2.13 5.78 3.18
C GLU A 82 1.00 6.65 3.78
N PHE A 83 1.36 7.75 4.45
CA PHE A 83 0.39 8.74 4.94
C PHE A 83 -0.46 9.32 3.81
N THR A 84 0.18 9.72 2.72
CA THR A 84 -0.53 10.28 1.57
C THR A 84 -1.45 9.25 0.93
N SER A 85 -1.01 7.98 0.82
CA SER A 85 -1.87 6.87 0.36
C SER A 85 -3.07 6.66 1.29
N ALA A 86 -2.87 6.80 2.60
CA ALA A 86 -3.92 6.60 3.59
C ALA A 86 -5.02 7.69 3.55
N VAL A 87 -4.65 8.95 3.23
CA VAL A 87 -5.60 10.08 3.20
C VAL A 87 -6.20 10.36 1.83
N THR A 88 -5.64 9.79 0.75
CA THR A 88 -6.16 9.99 -0.61
C THR A 88 -7.10 8.86 -1.01
N PRO A 89 -8.17 9.18 -1.77
CA PRO A 89 -9.10 8.16 -2.27
C PRO A 89 -8.50 7.45 -3.50
N SER A 90 -7.37 6.82 -3.37
CA SER A 90 -6.82 5.82 -4.30
C SER A 90 -5.49 5.28 -3.79
N ALA A 91 -5.19 4.04 -4.06
CA ALA A 91 -3.90 3.42 -3.74
C ALA A 91 -2.69 4.13 -4.41
N VAL A 92 -2.94 4.93 -5.45
CA VAL A 92 -1.91 5.64 -6.24
C VAL A 92 -1.45 6.95 -5.58
N GLY A 93 -2.22 7.50 -4.63
CA GLY A 93 -1.96 8.84 -4.07
C GLY A 93 -0.58 9.01 -3.44
N GLY A 94 -0.12 8.04 -2.66
CA GLY A 94 1.17 8.13 -1.98
C GLY A 94 2.37 7.90 -2.90
N SER A 95 2.30 6.92 -3.78
CA SER A 95 3.34 6.67 -4.78
C SER A 95 3.46 7.87 -5.74
N GLY A 96 2.34 8.49 -6.10
CA GLY A 96 2.31 9.65 -7.00
C GLY A 96 3.00 10.91 -6.45
N LEU A 97 3.16 11.06 -5.13
CA LEU A 97 3.86 12.20 -4.52
C LEU A 97 5.30 11.88 -4.06
N ALA A 98 5.74 10.63 -4.18
CA ALA A 98 7.07 10.21 -3.74
C ALA A 98 8.20 11.06 -4.38
N PHE A 99 8.05 11.45 -5.66
CA PHE A 99 9.05 12.29 -6.33
C PHE A 99 9.19 13.67 -5.70
N VAL A 100 8.10 14.25 -5.16
CA VAL A 100 8.14 15.55 -4.46
C VAL A 100 8.92 15.42 -3.17
N TYR A 101 8.67 14.35 -2.41
CA TYR A 101 9.37 14.10 -1.16
C TYR A 101 10.85 13.86 -1.37
N LEU A 102 11.21 13.03 -2.35
CA LEU A 102 12.59 12.75 -2.74
C LEU A 102 13.33 14.00 -3.22
N ASN A 103 12.70 14.79 -4.08
CA ASN A 103 13.32 16.00 -4.62
C ASN A 103 13.62 17.04 -3.55
N ARG A 104 12.72 17.19 -2.57
CA ARG A 104 12.96 18.10 -1.44
C ARG A 104 14.04 17.61 -0.47
N GLU A 105 14.30 16.32 -0.38
CA GLU A 105 15.44 15.77 0.38
C GLU A 105 16.75 15.79 -0.44
N GLY A 106 16.79 16.54 -1.54
CA GLY A 106 18.01 16.80 -2.32
C GLY A 106 18.31 15.81 -3.45
N VAL A 107 17.40 14.87 -3.75
CA VAL A 107 17.53 14.01 -4.92
C VAL A 107 17.11 14.79 -6.16
N SER A 108 17.87 14.70 -7.27
CA SER A 108 17.50 15.38 -8.52
C SER A 108 16.10 14.97 -8.99
N MET A 109 15.41 15.86 -9.69
CA MET A 109 14.02 15.64 -10.10
C MET A 109 13.88 14.38 -10.97
N GLY A 110 14.77 14.20 -11.94
CA GLY A 110 14.75 13.03 -12.81
C GLY A 110 14.98 11.73 -12.05
N ARG A 111 15.96 11.70 -11.14
CA ARG A 111 16.19 10.53 -10.27
C ARG A 111 15.03 10.28 -9.30
N SER A 112 14.38 11.33 -8.80
CA SER A 112 13.22 11.22 -7.93
C SER A 112 12.05 10.54 -8.62
N ILE A 113 11.77 10.93 -9.87
CA ILE A 113 10.70 10.35 -10.66
C ILE A 113 11.06 8.93 -11.12
N PHE A 114 12.31 8.69 -11.53
CA PHE A 114 12.79 7.34 -11.79
C PHE A 114 12.58 6.43 -10.57
N THR A 115 12.98 6.89 -9.38
CA THR A 115 12.83 6.14 -8.11
C THR A 115 11.36 5.83 -7.82
N MET A 116 10.46 6.80 -8.02
CA MET A 116 9.02 6.61 -7.87
C MET A 116 8.49 5.51 -8.81
N PHE A 117 8.83 5.59 -10.11
CA PHE A 117 8.37 4.59 -11.08
C PHE A 117 9.01 3.22 -10.89
N ALA A 118 10.29 3.16 -10.47
CA ALA A 118 10.97 1.90 -10.18
C ALA A 118 10.39 1.21 -8.95
N ALA A 119 10.03 1.98 -7.91
CA ALA A 119 9.33 1.45 -6.74
C ALA A 119 7.94 0.92 -7.13
N LEU A 120 7.17 1.69 -7.91
CA LEU A 120 5.86 1.27 -8.41
C LEU A 120 5.97 0.01 -9.28
N LEU A 121 6.93 -0.03 -10.21
CA LEU A 121 7.19 -1.22 -11.04
C LEU A 121 7.45 -2.46 -10.19
N ALA A 122 8.25 -2.33 -9.12
CA ALA A 122 8.55 -3.45 -8.25
C ALA A 122 7.33 -3.91 -7.44
N ASP A 123 6.49 -2.97 -6.97
CA ASP A 123 5.24 -3.27 -6.26
C ASP A 123 4.26 -4.02 -7.17
N GLU A 124 4.01 -3.51 -8.37
CA GLU A 124 3.09 -4.09 -9.33
C GLU A 124 3.59 -5.43 -9.87
N ALA A 125 4.91 -5.57 -10.10
CA ALA A 125 5.52 -6.84 -10.51
C ALA A 125 5.37 -7.91 -9.42
N PHE A 126 5.59 -7.55 -8.15
CA PHE A 126 5.34 -8.46 -7.04
C PHE A 126 3.88 -8.91 -6.99
N LEU A 127 2.92 -7.97 -7.08
CA LEU A 127 1.50 -8.28 -7.04
C LEU A 127 1.10 -9.15 -8.24
N ALA A 128 1.49 -8.80 -9.45
CA ALA A 128 1.16 -9.59 -10.65
C ALA A 128 1.68 -11.03 -10.55
N ILE A 129 2.96 -11.21 -10.20
CA ILE A 129 3.58 -12.53 -10.09
C ILE A 129 2.94 -13.33 -8.96
N SER A 130 2.78 -12.74 -7.77
CA SER A 130 2.23 -13.44 -6.62
C SER A 130 0.75 -13.81 -6.79
N CYS A 131 -0.08 -12.94 -7.40
CA CYS A 131 -1.46 -13.25 -7.72
C CYS A 131 -1.58 -14.44 -8.71
N VAL A 132 -0.75 -14.46 -9.75
CA VAL A 132 -0.69 -15.58 -10.69
C VAL A 132 -0.28 -16.88 -9.99
N LEU A 133 0.78 -16.82 -9.17
CA LEU A 133 1.23 -17.99 -8.41
C LEU A 133 0.14 -18.51 -7.46
N LEU A 134 -0.53 -17.62 -6.74
CA LEU A 134 -1.62 -17.99 -5.83
C LEU A 134 -2.79 -18.64 -6.57
N TYR A 135 -3.17 -18.09 -7.72
CA TYR A 135 -4.27 -18.62 -8.52
C TYR A 135 -4.04 -20.07 -8.95
N PHE A 136 -2.79 -20.45 -9.26
CA PHE A 136 -2.45 -21.82 -9.65
C PHE A 136 -2.09 -22.74 -8.49
N CYS A 137 -1.56 -22.20 -7.38
CA CYS A 137 -1.08 -23.02 -6.25
C CYS A 137 -2.13 -23.24 -5.16
N VAL A 138 -3.14 -22.37 -5.05
CA VAL A 138 -4.16 -22.46 -4.00
C VAL A 138 -5.51 -22.84 -4.64
N PRO A 139 -6.19 -23.87 -4.14
CA PRO A 139 -7.51 -24.28 -4.65
C PRO A 139 -8.50 -23.11 -4.59
N SER A 140 -9.24 -22.88 -5.68
CA SER A 140 -10.16 -21.75 -5.84
C SER A 140 -11.24 -21.71 -4.75
N HIS A 141 -11.74 -22.87 -4.32
CA HIS A 141 -12.72 -22.96 -3.25
C HIS A 141 -12.20 -22.49 -1.87
N LEU A 142 -10.87 -22.54 -1.63
CA LEU A 142 -10.25 -22.00 -0.41
C LEU A 142 -9.95 -20.50 -0.55
N LEU A 143 -9.51 -20.09 -1.73
CA LEU A 143 -9.06 -18.72 -1.98
C LEU A 143 -10.23 -17.73 -2.09
N PHE A 144 -11.33 -18.12 -2.75
CA PHE A 144 -12.50 -17.27 -3.02
C PHE A 144 -13.71 -17.59 -2.14
N SER A 145 -13.56 -18.47 -1.14
CA SER A 145 -14.61 -18.76 -0.18
C SER A 145 -14.87 -17.55 0.70
N LEU A 146 -16.16 -17.25 0.90
CA LEU A 146 -16.61 -16.22 1.82
C LEU A 146 -17.14 -16.88 3.09
N ALA A 147 -17.06 -16.20 4.23
CA ALA A 147 -17.58 -16.68 5.49
C ALA A 147 -19.11 -16.73 5.48
N ASP A 148 -19.68 -17.79 5.99
CA ASP A 148 -21.12 -17.92 6.18
C ASP A 148 -21.58 -17.03 7.36
N GLY A 149 -22.81 -16.54 7.32
CA GLY A 149 -23.43 -15.84 8.47
C GLY A 149 -23.22 -14.31 8.56
N VAL A 150 -22.69 -13.65 7.55
CA VAL A 150 -22.50 -12.18 7.54
C VAL A 150 -23.79 -11.43 7.17
N GLY A 151 -24.98 -12.03 7.37
CA GLY A 151 -26.28 -11.36 7.19
C GLY A 151 -26.78 -11.28 5.74
N ILE A 152 -26.08 -11.93 4.80
CA ILE A 152 -26.54 -12.15 3.43
C ILE A 152 -26.95 -13.63 3.36
N SER A 153 -28.21 -13.93 3.01
CA SER A 153 -28.70 -15.32 2.86
C SER A 153 -27.96 -16.00 1.73
N VAL A 154 -27.12 -17.00 2.07
CA VAL A 154 -25.97 -17.41 1.27
C VAL A 154 -26.26 -18.55 0.27
N ASP A 155 -27.39 -19.29 0.40
CA ASP A 155 -27.54 -20.58 -0.31
C ASP A 155 -27.65 -20.50 -1.83
N ALA A 156 -28.28 -19.46 -2.39
CA ALA A 156 -28.39 -19.31 -3.85
C ALA A 156 -27.43 -18.26 -4.44
N THR A 157 -26.94 -17.34 -3.62
CA THR A 157 -26.07 -16.22 -4.02
C THR A 157 -24.58 -16.57 -4.00
N ASN A 158 -24.19 -17.63 -3.28
CA ASN A 158 -22.77 -17.92 -2.99
C ASN A 158 -21.96 -18.27 -4.25
N GLU A 159 -22.50 -19.08 -5.16
CA GLU A 159 -21.82 -19.45 -6.42
C GLU A 159 -21.64 -18.24 -7.36
N TRP A 160 -22.65 -17.38 -7.47
CA TRP A 160 -22.59 -16.16 -8.27
C TRP A 160 -21.63 -15.12 -7.66
N ILE A 161 -21.63 -14.98 -6.33
CA ILE A 161 -20.74 -14.05 -5.63
C ILE A 161 -19.30 -14.56 -5.72
N LYS A 162 -19.05 -15.88 -5.49
CA LYS A 162 -17.72 -16.47 -5.66
C LYS A 162 -17.21 -16.31 -7.09
N GLY A 163 -18.06 -16.58 -8.09
CA GLY A 163 -17.70 -16.37 -9.49
C GLY A 163 -17.41 -14.92 -9.81
N GLY A 164 -18.19 -13.98 -9.26
CA GLY A 164 -17.95 -12.54 -9.39
C GLY A 164 -16.63 -12.08 -8.76
N VAL A 165 -16.34 -12.55 -7.54
CA VAL A 165 -15.08 -12.26 -6.84
C VAL A 165 -13.88 -12.81 -7.59
N GLN A 166 -13.97 -14.06 -8.06
CA GLN A 166 -12.91 -14.67 -8.87
C GLN A 166 -12.69 -13.91 -10.18
N ALA A 167 -13.75 -13.49 -10.84
CA ALA A 167 -13.67 -12.68 -12.06
C ALA A 167 -13.00 -11.32 -11.80
N ILE A 168 -13.38 -10.63 -10.71
CA ILE A 168 -12.75 -9.37 -10.30
C ILE A 168 -11.26 -9.59 -10.02
N PHE A 169 -10.90 -10.66 -9.32
CA PHE A 169 -9.50 -10.99 -9.03
C PHE A 169 -8.69 -11.23 -10.30
N ILE A 170 -9.22 -11.99 -11.25
CA ILE A 170 -8.57 -12.27 -12.55
C ILE A 170 -8.41 -10.99 -13.35
N VAL A 171 -9.50 -10.20 -13.50
CA VAL A 171 -9.48 -8.96 -14.28
C VAL A 171 -8.52 -7.95 -13.67
N SER A 172 -8.55 -7.74 -12.35
CA SER A 172 -7.62 -6.83 -11.68
C SER A 172 -6.17 -7.31 -11.79
N THR A 173 -5.91 -8.62 -11.68
CA THR A 173 -4.57 -9.18 -11.89
C THR A 173 -4.08 -8.96 -13.32
N LEU A 174 -4.94 -9.13 -14.33
CA LEU A 174 -4.59 -8.84 -15.73
C LEU A 174 -4.30 -7.34 -15.95
N ILE A 175 -5.12 -6.46 -15.37
CA ILE A 175 -4.89 -5.01 -15.43
C ILE A 175 -3.53 -4.65 -14.81
N VAL A 176 -3.23 -5.18 -13.63
CA VAL A 176 -1.94 -4.99 -12.94
C VAL A 176 -0.79 -5.54 -13.78
N ALA A 177 -0.92 -6.71 -14.38
CA ALA A 177 0.12 -7.31 -15.21
C ALA A 177 0.39 -6.49 -16.48
N VAL A 178 -0.66 -6.03 -17.18
CA VAL A 178 -0.54 -5.14 -18.35
C VAL A 178 0.09 -3.81 -17.95
N TRP A 179 -0.34 -3.22 -16.84
CA TRP A 179 0.23 -2.00 -16.30
C TRP A 179 1.72 -2.15 -15.95
N THR A 180 2.08 -3.27 -15.30
CA THR A 180 3.49 -3.63 -15.01
C THR A 180 4.33 -3.70 -16.29
N ALA A 181 3.80 -4.34 -17.34
CA ALA A 181 4.50 -4.41 -18.63
C ALA A 181 4.67 -3.02 -19.25
N ILE A 182 3.66 -2.16 -19.20
CA ILE A 182 3.75 -0.77 -19.66
C ILE A 182 4.80 0.00 -18.85
N LEU A 183 4.79 -0.08 -17.53
CA LEU A 183 5.79 0.56 -16.68
C LEU A 183 7.21 0.07 -16.97
N TYR A 184 7.39 -1.24 -17.15
CA TYR A 184 8.68 -1.81 -17.54
C TYR A 184 9.19 -1.26 -18.86
N LEU A 185 8.33 -1.21 -19.89
CA LEU A 185 8.67 -0.67 -21.20
C LEU A 185 9.01 0.83 -21.12
N LEU A 186 8.20 1.62 -20.43
CA LEU A 186 8.38 3.06 -20.30
C LEU A 186 9.62 3.41 -19.47
N LEU A 187 9.91 2.63 -18.40
CA LEU A 187 11.01 2.94 -17.51
C LEU A 187 12.35 2.43 -18.02
N LEU A 188 12.39 1.18 -18.48
CA LEU A 188 13.66 0.51 -18.80
C LEU A 188 13.93 0.38 -20.30
N HIS A 189 12.91 0.25 -21.14
CA HIS A 189 13.14 0.00 -22.56
C HIS A 189 13.09 1.29 -23.40
N ARG A 190 12.13 2.15 -23.12
CA ARG A 190 11.87 3.39 -23.89
C ARG A 190 11.61 4.59 -22.98
N PRO A 191 12.57 5.00 -22.12
CA PRO A 191 12.35 6.11 -21.18
C PRO A 191 12.04 7.44 -21.87
N GLN A 192 12.46 7.60 -23.14
CA GLN A 192 12.20 8.79 -23.95
C GLN A 192 10.70 8.99 -24.25
N ILE A 193 9.88 7.92 -24.26
CA ILE A 193 8.44 8.02 -24.57
C ILE A 193 7.73 8.92 -23.55
N LEU A 194 8.07 8.81 -22.27
CA LEU A 194 7.48 9.68 -21.25
C LEU A 194 7.81 11.15 -21.49
N GLY A 195 9.07 11.44 -21.86
CA GLY A 195 9.48 12.79 -22.28
C GLY A 195 8.73 13.28 -23.51
N TRP A 196 8.51 12.40 -24.49
CA TRP A 196 7.74 12.71 -25.70
C TRP A 196 6.28 13.05 -25.39
N VAL A 197 5.63 12.26 -24.54
CA VAL A 197 4.24 12.50 -24.11
C VAL A 197 4.13 13.84 -23.39
N LEU A 198 5.03 14.10 -22.42
CA LEU A 198 5.04 15.36 -21.67
C LEU A 198 5.30 16.58 -22.55
N LYS A 199 6.26 16.48 -23.50
CA LYS A 199 6.51 17.53 -24.52
C LYS A 199 5.28 17.73 -25.40
N GLY A 200 4.58 16.66 -25.76
CA GLY A 200 3.31 16.72 -26.49
C GLY A 200 2.23 17.50 -25.74
N CYS A 201 2.09 17.27 -24.44
CA CYS A 201 1.18 18.03 -23.58
C CYS A 201 1.58 19.52 -23.49
N CYS A 202 2.87 19.85 -23.54
CA CYS A 202 3.35 21.23 -23.53
C CYS A 202 3.09 22.02 -24.83
N LYS A 203 2.54 21.38 -25.88
CA LYS A 203 2.04 22.10 -27.09
C LYS A 203 0.79 22.92 -26.77
N ILE A 204 0.07 22.61 -25.68
CA ILE A 204 -1.05 23.43 -25.21
C ILE A 204 -0.50 24.78 -24.73
N PRO A 205 -1.05 25.95 -25.18
CA PRO A 205 -0.49 27.28 -24.91
C PRO A 205 -0.24 27.57 -23.43
N PHE A 206 -1.12 27.13 -22.55
CA PHE A 206 -1.01 27.31 -21.09
C PHE A 206 0.14 26.50 -20.46
N LEU A 207 0.48 25.33 -21.03
CA LEU A 207 1.53 24.44 -20.53
C LEU A 207 2.90 24.70 -21.14
N ARG A 208 2.98 25.51 -22.21
CA ARG A 208 4.22 25.80 -22.94
C ARG A 208 5.32 26.40 -22.06
N ARG A 209 4.96 27.12 -21.01
CA ARG A 209 5.89 27.68 -20.01
C ARG A 209 6.68 26.63 -19.24
N PHE A 210 6.20 25.38 -19.20
CA PHE A 210 6.86 24.27 -18.51
C PHE A 210 7.81 23.48 -19.43
N LEU A 211 7.85 23.76 -20.73
CA LEU A 211 8.65 23.01 -21.71
C LEU A 211 10.13 22.87 -21.30
N PRO A 212 10.87 23.93 -20.87
CA PRO A 212 12.27 23.78 -20.46
C PRO A 212 12.45 22.87 -19.23
N LYS A 213 11.47 22.88 -18.32
CA LYS A 213 11.49 21.98 -17.14
C LYS A 213 11.24 20.53 -17.54
N VAL A 214 10.33 20.31 -18.49
CA VAL A 214 10.02 18.98 -19.04
C VAL A 214 11.19 18.41 -19.82
N GLU A 215 11.93 19.23 -20.57
CA GLU A 215 13.13 18.81 -21.30
C GLU A 215 14.22 18.34 -20.33
N LYS A 216 14.58 19.18 -19.36
CA LYS A 216 15.56 18.82 -18.33
C LYS A 216 15.14 17.56 -17.55
N PHE A 217 13.87 17.48 -17.16
CA PHE A 217 13.29 16.30 -16.53
C PHE A 217 13.45 15.03 -17.37
N SER A 218 13.11 15.11 -18.66
CA SER A 218 13.20 13.99 -19.59
C SER A 218 14.64 13.48 -19.75
N GLU A 219 15.62 14.38 -19.80
CA GLU A 219 17.04 14.04 -19.87
C GLU A 219 17.52 13.36 -18.58
N GLU A 220 17.25 13.97 -17.42
CA GLU A 220 17.63 13.41 -16.11
C GLU A 220 16.99 12.03 -15.85
N MET A 221 15.73 11.86 -16.24
CA MET A 221 15.04 10.57 -16.12
C MET A 221 15.64 9.51 -17.03
N THR A 222 15.97 9.88 -18.29
CA THR A 222 16.60 8.98 -19.25
C THR A 222 17.98 8.55 -18.74
N MET A 223 18.79 9.48 -18.25
CA MET A 223 20.08 9.16 -17.64
C MET A 223 19.93 8.22 -16.44
N ALA A 224 18.99 8.49 -15.53
CA ALA A 224 18.73 7.62 -14.38
C ALA A 224 18.27 6.21 -14.78
N SER A 225 17.49 6.10 -15.86
CA SER A 225 17.07 4.81 -16.43
C SER A 225 18.26 4.05 -17.04
N GLU A 226 19.14 4.72 -17.75
CA GLU A 226 20.34 4.12 -18.36
C GLU A 226 21.33 3.67 -17.28
N GLU A 227 21.57 4.49 -16.25
CA GLU A 227 22.35 4.10 -15.09
C GLU A 227 21.78 2.82 -14.44
N ALA A 228 20.47 2.75 -14.27
CA ALA A 228 19.81 1.59 -13.65
C ALA A 228 19.89 0.33 -14.52
N LYS A 229 19.98 0.44 -15.84
CA LYS A 229 20.22 -0.71 -16.73
C LYS A 229 21.65 -1.26 -16.57
N LEU A 230 22.62 -0.37 -16.29
CA LEU A 230 23.99 -0.76 -16.03
C LEU A 230 24.18 -1.41 -14.64
N GLU A 231 23.26 -1.16 -13.73
CA GLU A 231 23.22 -1.87 -12.46
C GLU A 231 22.96 -3.37 -12.72
N GLY A 232 23.81 -4.22 -12.23
CA GLY A 232 23.70 -5.66 -12.49
C GLY A 232 22.45 -6.29 -11.88
N GLY A 233 22.21 -7.56 -12.19
CA GLY A 233 21.06 -8.33 -11.69
C GLY A 233 20.93 -8.32 -10.17
N ARG A 234 22.02 -8.13 -9.42
CA ARG A 234 22.03 -8.00 -7.96
C ARG A 234 21.23 -6.79 -7.47
N PHE A 235 21.27 -5.66 -8.19
CA PHE A 235 20.50 -4.46 -7.85
C PHE A 235 18.99 -4.75 -7.93
N TRP A 236 18.55 -5.33 -9.03
CA TRP A 236 17.14 -5.67 -9.26
C TRP A 236 16.64 -6.75 -8.31
N LEU A 237 17.50 -7.75 -8.03
CA LEU A 237 17.18 -8.79 -7.06
C LEU A 237 17.02 -8.22 -5.64
N GLN A 238 17.88 -7.29 -5.23
CA GLN A 238 17.75 -6.60 -3.93
C GLN A 238 16.51 -5.74 -3.88
N LEU A 239 16.18 -5.00 -4.95
CA LEU A 239 14.93 -4.21 -5.06
C LEU A 239 13.71 -5.10 -4.89
N MET A 240 13.64 -6.22 -5.63
CA MET A 240 12.55 -7.19 -5.51
C MET A 240 12.52 -7.85 -4.13
N GLY A 241 13.67 -8.14 -3.53
CA GLY A 241 13.77 -8.69 -2.18
C GLY A 241 13.17 -7.76 -1.11
N TYR A 242 13.54 -6.47 -1.14
CA TYR A 242 12.95 -5.48 -0.23
C TYR A 242 11.45 -5.33 -0.45
N THR A 243 11.01 -5.26 -1.70
CA THR A 243 9.59 -5.14 -2.06
C THR A 243 8.81 -6.38 -1.62
N SER A 244 9.28 -7.58 -1.96
CA SER A 244 8.59 -8.83 -1.60
C SER A 244 8.47 -8.99 -0.10
N LEU A 245 9.55 -8.74 0.65
CA LEU A 245 9.51 -8.88 2.11
C LEU A 245 8.60 -7.84 2.77
N ALA A 246 8.54 -6.62 2.22
CA ALA A 246 7.60 -5.60 2.68
C ALA A 246 6.14 -6.04 2.47
N TRP A 247 5.79 -6.53 1.28
CA TRP A 247 4.43 -6.97 0.96
C TRP A 247 4.03 -8.24 1.73
N LEU A 248 4.93 -9.23 1.82
CA LEU A 248 4.67 -10.45 2.59
C LEU A 248 4.42 -10.14 4.07
N SER A 249 5.21 -9.23 4.65
CA SER A 249 5.01 -8.76 6.03
C SER A 249 3.70 -7.99 6.18
N ARG A 250 3.37 -7.09 5.25
CA ARG A 250 2.11 -6.33 5.19
C ARG A 250 0.90 -7.28 5.22
N PHE A 251 0.91 -8.29 4.38
CA PHE A 251 -0.18 -9.25 4.28
C PHE A 251 -0.25 -10.20 5.50
N ALA A 252 0.89 -10.48 6.14
CA ALA A 252 0.91 -11.31 7.35
C ALA A 252 0.32 -10.61 8.60
N ILE A 253 0.15 -9.27 8.59
CA ILE A 253 -0.47 -8.56 9.73
C ILE A 253 -1.90 -9.04 9.98
N VAL A 254 -2.63 -9.44 8.94
CA VAL A 254 -3.98 -10.01 9.12
C VAL A 254 -3.93 -11.30 9.94
N VAL A 255 -2.96 -12.17 9.67
CA VAL A 255 -2.79 -13.42 10.42
C VAL A 255 -2.48 -13.13 11.89
N ALA A 256 -1.64 -12.13 12.16
CA ALA A 256 -1.35 -11.68 13.51
C ALA A 256 -2.62 -11.20 14.24
N SER A 257 -3.49 -10.46 13.55
CA SER A 257 -4.77 -10.02 14.10
C SER A 257 -5.72 -11.19 14.36
N LEU A 258 -5.76 -12.19 13.49
CA LEU A 258 -6.56 -13.40 13.69
C LEU A 258 -6.07 -14.23 14.89
N ILE A 259 -4.75 -14.37 15.05
CA ILE A 259 -4.13 -15.06 16.20
C ILE A 259 -4.52 -14.39 17.52
N ALA A 260 -4.57 -13.05 17.56
CA ALA A 260 -4.97 -12.30 18.73
C ALA A 260 -6.39 -12.66 19.23
N PHE A 261 -7.26 -13.09 18.32
CA PHE A 261 -8.66 -13.43 18.62
C PHE A 261 -8.96 -14.93 18.51
N HIS A 262 -7.99 -15.77 18.91
CA HIS A 262 -8.17 -17.22 19.00
C HIS A 262 -8.62 -17.89 17.70
N CYS A 263 -8.05 -17.45 16.58
CA CYS A 263 -8.37 -17.99 15.26
C CYS A 263 -8.29 -19.53 15.20
N GLN A 264 -9.13 -20.07 14.33
CA GLN A 264 -9.21 -21.49 14.00
C GLN A 264 -8.95 -21.68 12.51
N GLY A 265 -8.57 -22.88 12.10
CA GLY A 265 -8.34 -23.19 10.70
C GLY A 265 -6.93 -22.90 10.19
N ASN A 266 -6.78 -22.88 8.86
CA ASN A 266 -5.47 -22.80 8.21
C ASN A 266 -5.03 -21.34 8.00
N MET A 267 -4.07 -20.89 8.79
CA MET A 267 -3.52 -19.52 8.73
C MET A 267 -2.83 -19.20 7.40
N LEU A 268 -2.32 -20.21 6.68
CA LEU A 268 -1.76 -19.99 5.34
C LEU A 268 -2.85 -19.58 4.35
N VAL A 269 -4.03 -20.21 4.43
CA VAL A 269 -5.18 -19.83 3.61
C VAL A 269 -5.65 -18.41 3.96
N ALA A 270 -5.73 -18.07 5.24
CA ALA A 270 -6.06 -16.72 5.68
C ALA A 270 -5.06 -15.69 5.11
N TRP A 271 -3.77 -16.00 5.14
CA TRP A 271 -2.75 -15.16 4.54
C TRP A 271 -2.93 -15.00 3.02
N CYS A 272 -3.18 -16.10 2.30
CA CYS A 272 -3.40 -16.07 0.85
C CYS A 272 -4.65 -15.26 0.47
N ARG A 273 -5.73 -15.30 1.26
CA ARG A 273 -6.94 -14.51 1.03
C ARG A 273 -6.69 -12.99 1.06
N GLN A 274 -5.58 -12.54 1.70
CA GLN A 274 -5.24 -11.12 1.76
C GLN A 274 -4.94 -10.53 0.37
N TRP A 275 -4.40 -11.31 -0.57
CA TRP A 275 -4.22 -10.87 -1.96
C TRP A 275 -5.56 -10.60 -2.65
N VAL A 276 -6.54 -11.46 -2.45
CA VAL A 276 -7.87 -11.27 -3.03
C VAL A 276 -8.53 -10.01 -2.44
N MET A 277 -8.47 -9.87 -1.12
CA MET A 277 -8.98 -8.70 -0.43
C MET A 277 -8.29 -7.42 -0.89
N TRP A 278 -6.96 -7.46 -1.11
CA TRP A 278 -6.19 -6.32 -1.60
C TRP A 278 -6.61 -5.93 -3.02
N MET A 279 -6.73 -6.90 -3.94
CA MET A 279 -7.14 -6.66 -5.33
C MET A 279 -8.54 -6.04 -5.42
N ILE A 280 -9.47 -6.43 -4.56
CA ILE A 280 -10.80 -5.82 -4.48
C ILE A 280 -10.70 -4.41 -3.90
N SER A 281 -9.88 -4.22 -2.86
CA SER A 281 -9.72 -2.93 -2.19
C SER A 281 -9.09 -1.85 -3.08
N ILE A 282 -8.29 -2.20 -4.07
CA ILE A 282 -7.74 -1.26 -5.07
C ILE A 282 -8.87 -0.53 -5.83
N LEU A 283 -10.00 -1.20 -6.05
CA LEU A 283 -11.15 -0.63 -6.75
C LEU A 283 -12.02 0.27 -5.85
N SER A 284 -11.73 0.33 -4.55
CA SER A 284 -12.49 1.15 -3.60
C SER A 284 -12.23 2.64 -3.80
N PRO A 285 -13.26 3.47 -3.97
CA PRO A 285 -13.11 4.92 -4.11
C PRO A 285 -12.92 5.63 -2.76
N THR A 286 -12.97 4.91 -1.63
CA THR A 286 -12.91 5.52 -0.30
C THR A 286 -11.47 5.72 0.17
N PRO A 287 -11.15 6.81 0.91
CA PRO A 287 -9.84 7.02 1.49
C PRO A 287 -9.42 5.83 2.37
N GLY A 288 -8.22 5.29 2.12
CA GLY A 288 -7.71 4.12 2.83
C GLY A 288 -8.60 2.87 2.76
N GLY A 289 -9.56 2.82 1.81
CA GLY A 289 -10.51 1.70 1.70
C GLY A 289 -11.52 1.61 2.85
N SER A 290 -11.70 2.67 3.66
CA SER A 290 -12.58 2.65 4.84
C SER A 290 -14.01 2.24 4.50
N GLY A 291 -14.59 1.37 5.33
CA GLY A 291 -15.88 0.72 5.14
C GLY A 291 -15.79 -0.53 4.26
N VAL A 292 -15.13 -0.45 3.10
CA VAL A 292 -14.96 -1.61 2.19
C VAL A 292 -13.99 -2.63 2.79
N ALA A 293 -12.87 -2.17 3.36
CA ALA A 293 -11.86 -3.05 3.93
C ALA A 293 -12.38 -3.81 5.15
N GLU A 294 -13.18 -3.19 6.03
CA GLU A 294 -13.82 -3.83 7.18
C GLU A 294 -14.88 -4.84 6.75
N LEU A 295 -15.70 -4.47 5.74
CA LEU A 295 -16.66 -5.39 5.17
C LEU A 295 -15.97 -6.61 4.55
N MET A 296 -14.94 -6.38 3.74
CA MET A 296 -14.14 -7.44 3.13
C MET A 296 -13.45 -8.30 4.18
N PHE A 297 -12.93 -7.70 5.26
CA PHE A 297 -12.34 -8.44 6.36
C PHE A 297 -13.35 -9.41 6.98
N ARG A 298 -14.56 -8.96 7.27
CA ARG A 298 -15.62 -9.82 7.80
C ARG A 298 -15.99 -10.94 6.83
N LEU A 299 -16.18 -10.63 5.55
CA LEU A 299 -16.54 -11.59 4.52
C LEU A 299 -15.47 -12.68 4.30
N TYR A 300 -14.20 -12.33 4.45
CA TYR A 300 -13.09 -13.26 4.16
C TYR A 300 -12.54 -13.98 5.39
N TYR A 301 -12.79 -13.47 6.61
CA TYR A 301 -12.11 -13.99 7.80
C TYR A 301 -13.02 -14.36 8.96
N ALA A 302 -14.33 -14.13 8.88
CA ALA A 302 -15.23 -14.51 9.96
C ALA A 302 -15.26 -16.03 10.19
N ASP A 303 -15.00 -16.85 9.14
CA ASP A 303 -14.89 -18.31 9.23
C ASP A 303 -13.63 -18.81 9.97
N PHE A 304 -12.64 -17.96 10.19
CA PHE A 304 -11.45 -18.26 10.98
C PHE A 304 -11.60 -17.90 12.47
N LEU A 305 -12.68 -17.26 12.85
CA LEU A 305 -12.89 -16.74 14.20
C LEU A 305 -13.97 -17.53 14.92
N PRO A 306 -13.90 -17.62 16.26
CA PRO A 306 -14.87 -18.38 17.05
C PRO A 306 -16.31 -17.86 16.91
N ASP A 307 -16.46 -16.55 16.67
CA ASP A 307 -17.74 -15.88 16.50
C ASP A 307 -17.58 -14.76 15.47
N ALA A 308 -18.57 -14.61 14.59
CA ALA A 308 -18.61 -13.55 13.56
C ALA A 308 -18.59 -12.12 14.15
N SER A 309 -19.06 -11.94 15.39
CA SER A 309 -18.99 -10.64 16.10
C SER A 309 -17.55 -10.24 16.41
N VAL A 310 -16.64 -11.20 16.63
CA VAL A 310 -15.23 -10.97 16.89
C VAL A 310 -14.49 -10.51 15.63
N ALA A 311 -15.05 -10.75 14.43
CA ALA A 311 -14.43 -10.32 13.19
C ALA A 311 -14.29 -8.79 13.09
N ILE A 312 -15.20 -8.03 13.72
CA ILE A 312 -15.10 -6.57 13.80
C ILE A 312 -13.88 -6.18 14.63
N LEU A 313 -13.67 -6.82 15.80
CA LEU A 313 -12.52 -6.55 16.68
C LEU A 313 -11.20 -6.89 16.00
N ALA A 314 -11.14 -8.02 15.29
CA ALA A 314 -9.97 -8.43 14.54
C ALA A 314 -9.67 -7.45 13.39
N ALA A 315 -10.69 -6.96 12.67
CA ALA A 315 -10.54 -5.93 11.66
C ALA A 315 -10.03 -4.60 12.24
N MET A 316 -10.56 -4.19 13.40
CA MET A 316 -10.10 -2.99 14.12
C MET A 316 -8.65 -3.12 14.57
N LEU A 317 -8.24 -4.26 15.11
CA LEU A 317 -6.85 -4.51 15.49
C LEU A 317 -5.94 -4.50 14.27
N TRP A 318 -6.35 -5.13 13.17
CA TRP A 318 -5.62 -5.08 11.91
C TRP A 318 -5.41 -3.65 11.44
N ARG A 319 -6.46 -2.80 11.46
CA ARG A 319 -6.37 -1.37 11.14
C ARG A 319 -5.49 -0.60 12.13
N ALA A 320 -5.58 -0.91 13.42
CA ALA A 320 -4.78 -0.28 14.45
C ALA A 320 -3.27 -0.54 14.27
N ILE A 321 -2.90 -1.69 13.74
CA ILE A 321 -1.49 -2.03 13.49
C ILE A 321 -1.04 -1.51 12.12
N PHE A 322 -1.88 -1.61 11.08
CA PHE A 322 -1.48 -1.39 9.69
C PHE A 322 -1.74 0.04 9.20
N TYR A 323 -2.88 0.65 9.56
CA TYR A 323 -3.37 1.88 8.95
C TYR A 323 -3.17 3.12 9.83
N TYR A 324 -3.65 3.08 11.07
CA TYR A 324 -3.60 4.25 11.96
C TYR A 324 -2.18 4.73 12.29
N PRO A 325 -1.15 3.88 12.43
CA PRO A 325 0.19 4.38 12.70
C PRO A 325 0.73 5.31 11.61
N PHE A 326 0.39 5.07 10.34
CA PHE A 326 0.79 5.97 9.26
C PHE A 326 0.08 7.32 9.33
N LEU A 327 -1.20 7.34 9.72
CA LEU A 327 -1.94 8.58 9.94
C LEU A 327 -1.29 9.40 11.08
N VAL A 328 -0.98 8.77 12.20
CA VAL A 328 -0.35 9.42 13.35
C VAL A 328 1.06 9.91 12.99
N MET A 329 1.92 9.03 12.46
CA MET A 329 3.28 9.40 12.07
C MET A 329 3.30 10.49 11.01
N GLY A 330 2.42 10.41 10.01
CA GLY A 330 2.34 11.37 8.93
C GLY A 330 1.93 12.77 9.41
N THR A 331 0.94 12.87 10.31
CA THR A 331 0.53 14.15 10.91
C THR A 331 1.63 14.79 11.77
N LEU A 332 2.50 14.00 12.37
CA LEU A 332 3.64 14.51 13.15
C LEU A 332 4.84 14.89 12.26
N VAL A 333 5.06 14.13 11.19
CA VAL A 333 6.22 14.29 10.30
C VAL A 333 6.00 15.40 9.28
N LEU A 334 4.82 15.45 8.64
CA LEU A 334 4.54 16.37 7.53
C LEU A 334 4.74 17.85 7.88
N PRO A 335 4.20 18.40 9.01
CA PRO A 335 4.40 19.80 9.35
C PRO A 335 5.86 20.14 9.61
N LYS A 336 6.59 19.26 10.31
CA LYS A 336 8.02 19.44 10.59
C LYS A 336 8.85 19.41 9.30
N TRP A 337 8.49 18.53 8.38
CA TRP A 337 9.15 18.40 7.09
C TRP A 337 8.89 19.62 6.19
N ILE A 338 7.65 20.14 6.15
CA ILE A 338 7.33 21.37 5.40
C ILE A 338 8.03 22.59 6.01
N ALA A 339 8.18 22.66 7.34
CA ALA A 339 8.81 23.78 8.02
C ALA A 339 10.34 23.79 7.88
N ARG A 340 10.97 22.66 7.61
CA ARG A 340 12.43 22.50 7.45
C ARG A 340 12.91 22.88 6.04
N ASN A 341 12.04 22.76 5.06
CA ASN A 341 12.29 22.98 3.64
C ASN A 341 11.43 24.15 3.11
#